data_7399272a33dbda5c3441cde0a4023130
#
_entry.id   7399272a33dbda5c3441cde0a4023130
#
_cell.length_a   1.000
_cell.length_b   1.000
_cell.length_c   1.000
_cell.angle_alpha   90.00
_cell.angle_beta   90.00
_cell.angle_gamma   90.00
#
_symmetry.space_group_name_H-M   'P 1'
#
loop_
_entity.id
_entity.type
_entity.pdbx_description
1 polymer ?
#
loop_
_entity_poly.entity_id
_entity_poly.type
_entity_poly.pdbx_seq_one_letter_code
_entity_poly.pdbx_strand_id
1 'polypeptide(L)'
;MGEGTIGVQAGWWRRTFQAFRYRDFRLLWLGAFTSTTGTWMQLVAQSWLVLQLTGSAFYLGLVSFLGQLPIILFTLVGGVFADRSDRRRLLMLSQVVQMAVAVVLTVLVLLDRIAVWHFLVLVFIAGTGQAFGGPAYQALLPGLVEKEDVPNAIALNSIQFNLARVIGPVLAGGALAVLGAAACFGLNAVSFLAVIFALSVIRCRFVPSVSGERSIWTEIRQGVEYAKSKAALWQLTLLGFVITFCGAPLQTLLPVFAQDVFGMGATGYSSLVAVSGAGSIAGALFYAGWSHRSGQGRFMLKMQLIMAVLLAGFAWSRILPLSIALLFLGGAGMISLFAVITSLVQMATEEGMRGRMMSIFMLSFRGGMPLGDLFAGFVASH
;
A
#
# COMPACT_ATOMS: atom_id res chain seq x y z
N MET A 1 -24.53 8.40 -40.28
CA MET A 1 -24.52 8.37 -38.79
C MET A 1 -23.30 7.62 -38.26
N GLY A 2 -22.08 8.01 -38.60
CA GLY A 2 -20.84 7.28 -38.26
C GLY A 2 -19.67 8.13 -37.80
N GLU A 3 -19.77 9.44 -37.83
CA GLU A 3 -18.60 10.31 -37.53
C GLU A 3 -18.55 10.84 -36.08
N GLY A 4 -19.63 10.72 -35.31
CA GLY A 4 -19.70 11.26 -33.93
C GLY A 4 -18.98 10.40 -32.87
N THR A 5 -18.80 9.10 -33.08
CA THR A 5 -18.26 8.17 -32.07
C THR A 5 -16.72 8.14 -32.03
N ILE A 6 -16.05 8.36 -33.16
CA ILE A 6 -14.57 8.33 -33.22
C ILE A 6 -13.97 9.57 -32.58
N GLY A 7 -14.60 10.74 -32.75
CA GLY A 7 -14.12 12.01 -32.15
C GLY A 7 -14.25 12.04 -30.62
N VAL A 8 -15.29 11.42 -30.06
CA VAL A 8 -15.52 11.35 -28.61
C VAL A 8 -14.54 10.40 -27.93
N GLN A 9 -14.23 9.26 -28.56
CA GLN A 9 -13.25 8.29 -28.03
C GLN A 9 -11.83 8.85 -28.02
N ALA A 10 -11.38 9.52 -29.09
CA ALA A 10 -10.07 10.16 -29.14
C ALA A 10 -9.92 11.29 -28.09
N GLY A 11 -11.01 12.01 -27.77
CA GLY A 11 -11.05 13.02 -26.71
C GLY A 11 -10.96 12.43 -25.30
N TRP A 12 -11.61 11.28 -25.06
CA TRP A 12 -11.59 10.60 -23.75
C TRP A 12 -10.20 10.02 -23.41
N TRP A 13 -9.56 9.32 -24.32
CA TRP A 13 -8.21 8.79 -24.12
C TRP A 13 -7.19 9.90 -23.84
N ARG A 14 -7.26 11.01 -24.56
CA ARG A 14 -6.38 12.17 -24.32
C ARG A 14 -6.58 12.77 -22.93
N ARG A 15 -7.82 12.86 -22.44
CA ARG A 15 -8.14 13.36 -21.11
C ARG A 15 -7.67 12.40 -20.01
N THR A 16 -7.83 11.08 -20.23
CA THR A 16 -7.44 10.05 -19.25
C THR A 16 -5.93 10.03 -19.00
N PHE A 17 -5.12 10.28 -20.01
CA PHE A 17 -3.65 10.22 -19.92
C PHE A 17 -2.99 11.60 -20.04
N GLN A 18 -3.69 12.65 -19.68
CA GLN A 18 -3.25 14.04 -19.88
C GLN A 18 -1.98 14.38 -19.11
N ALA A 19 -1.80 13.86 -17.88
CA ALA A 19 -0.61 14.11 -17.08
C ALA A 19 0.67 13.51 -17.71
N PHE A 20 0.56 12.51 -18.57
CA PHE A 20 1.73 12.00 -19.31
C PHE A 20 2.31 12.96 -20.34
N ARG A 21 1.66 14.10 -20.65
CA ARG A 21 2.27 15.15 -21.48
C ARG A 21 3.49 15.78 -20.78
N TYR A 22 3.52 15.78 -19.44
CA TYR A 22 4.62 16.34 -18.67
C TYR A 22 5.77 15.33 -18.57
N ARG A 23 6.95 15.73 -19.04
CA ARG A 23 8.16 14.89 -19.07
C ARG A 23 8.53 14.40 -17.67
N ASP A 24 8.56 15.31 -16.70
CA ASP A 24 9.01 15.02 -15.33
C ASP A 24 8.02 14.10 -14.60
N PHE A 25 6.71 14.24 -14.86
CA PHE A 25 5.71 13.30 -14.38
C PHE A 25 5.90 11.89 -14.96
N ARG A 26 6.11 11.77 -16.29
CA ARG A 26 6.37 10.46 -16.92
C ARG A 26 7.58 9.75 -16.33
N LEU A 27 8.68 10.48 -16.14
CA LEU A 27 9.91 9.92 -15.57
C LEU A 27 9.67 9.42 -14.15
N LEU A 28 9.02 10.23 -13.30
CA LEU A 28 8.70 9.81 -11.93
C LEU A 28 7.74 8.62 -11.92
N TRP A 29 6.69 8.66 -12.76
CA TRP A 29 5.69 7.61 -12.83
C TRP A 29 6.29 6.26 -13.24
N LEU A 30 7.12 6.22 -14.29
CA LEU A 30 7.81 5.00 -14.74
C LEU A 30 8.80 4.50 -13.71
N GLY A 31 9.60 5.39 -13.14
CA GLY A 31 10.53 5.03 -12.06
C GLY A 31 9.81 4.46 -10.83
N ALA A 32 8.73 5.12 -10.39
CA ALA A 32 7.92 4.67 -9.28
C ALA A 32 7.21 3.33 -9.59
N PHE A 33 6.70 3.14 -10.80
CA PHE A 33 6.07 1.89 -11.21
C PHE A 33 7.06 0.71 -11.13
N THR A 34 8.26 0.90 -11.68
CA THR A 34 9.32 -0.11 -11.64
C THR A 34 9.73 -0.42 -10.20
N SER A 35 9.98 0.61 -9.39
CA SER A 35 10.38 0.45 -7.98
C SER A 35 9.27 -0.17 -7.13
N THR A 36 8.02 0.26 -7.29
CA THR A 36 6.89 -0.30 -6.54
C THR A 36 6.66 -1.77 -6.93
N THR A 37 6.81 -2.12 -8.22
CA THR A 37 6.71 -3.51 -8.69
C THR A 37 7.79 -4.39 -8.04
N GLY A 38 9.03 -3.90 -8.00
CA GLY A 38 10.13 -4.58 -7.30
C GLY A 38 9.88 -4.73 -5.80
N THR A 39 9.31 -3.71 -5.16
CA THR A 39 8.96 -3.75 -3.73
C THR A 39 7.89 -4.81 -3.43
N TRP A 40 6.84 -4.93 -4.25
CA TRP A 40 5.85 -6.00 -4.12
C TRP A 40 6.45 -7.38 -4.36
N MET A 41 7.38 -7.48 -5.32
CA MET A 41 8.11 -8.73 -5.57
C MET A 41 8.98 -9.12 -4.38
N GLN A 42 9.72 -8.16 -3.79
CA GLN A 42 10.50 -8.38 -2.57
C GLN A 42 9.61 -8.81 -1.41
N LEU A 43 8.45 -8.19 -1.21
CA LEU A 43 7.53 -8.52 -0.12
C LEU A 43 7.10 -9.99 -0.18
N VAL A 44 6.77 -10.50 -1.37
CA VAL A 44 6.44 -11.92 -1.58
C VAL A 44 7.62 -12.82 -1.25
N ALA A 45 8.81 -12.52 -1.79
CA ALA A 45 10.02 -13.32 -1.53
C ALA A 45 10.41 -13.31 -0.05
N GLN A 46 10.29 -12.15 0.61
CA GLN A 46 10.56 -11.98 2.03
C GLN A 46 9.63 -12.82 2.90
N SER A 47 8.31 -12.72 2.68
CA SER A 47 7.34 -13.49 3.46
C SER A 47 7.53 -15.00 3.28
N TRP A 48 7.78 -15.44 2.04
CA TRP A 48 8.08 -16.84 1.76
C TRP A 48 9.35 -17.31 2.48
N LEU A 49 10.45 -16.55 2.36
CA LEU A 49 11.72 -16.92 2.96
C LEU A 49 11.69 -16.89 4.50
N VAL A 50 10.98 -15.94 5.11
CA VAL A 50 10.77 -15.90 6.56
C VAL A 50 10.05 -17.16 7.04
N LEU A 51 9.01 -17.61 6.31
CA LEU A 51 8.31 -18.85 6.63
C LEU A 51 9.24 -20.07 6.50
N GLN A 52 10.04 -20.14 5.43
CA GLN A 52 10.99 -21.25 5.21
C GLN A 52 12.05 -21.32 6.30
N LEU A 53 12.55 -20.17 6.79
CA LEU A 53 13.58 -20.12 7.81
C LEU A 53 13.08 -20.44 9.22
N THR A 54 11.81 -20.15 9.51
CA THR A 54 11.29 -20.19 10.88
C THR A 54 10.20 -21.24 11.10
N GLY A 55 9.51 -21.65 10.03
CA GLY A 55 8.31 -22.48 10.13
C GLY A 55 7.18 -21.87 10.99
N SER A 56 7.21 -20.53 11.20
CA SER A 56 6.34 -19.90 12.22
C SER A 56 5.59 -18.70 11.66
N ALA A 57 4.27 -18.73 11.78
CA ALA A 57 3.38 -17.62 11.48
C ALA A 57 3.66 -16.36 12.33
N PHE A 58 4.17 -16.55 13.56
CA PHE A 58 4.54 -15.44 14.44
C PHE A 58 5.58 -14.51 13.80
N TYR A 59 6.63 -15.07 13.21
CA TYR A 59 7.66 -14.27 12.59
C TYR A 59 7.17 -13.53 11.34
N LEU A 60 6.21 -14.05 10.61
CA LEU A 60 5.54 -13.31 9.52
C LEU A 60 4.84 -12.06 10.06
N GLY A 61 4.06 -12.22 11.12
CA GLY A 61 3.39 -11.11 11.80
C GLY A 61 4.38 -10.11 12.38
N LEU A 62 5.46 -10.55 13.00
CA LEU A 62 6.49 -9.70 13.60
C LEU A 62 7.27 -8.90 12.54
N VAL A 63 7.64 -9.52 11.42
CA VAL A 63 8.31 -8.84 10.30
C VAL A 63 7.39 -7.78 9.68
N SER A 64 6.10 -8.09 9.47
CA SER A 64 5.12 -7.12 9.01
C SER A 64 4.95 -5.96 10.00
N PHE A 65 4.80 -6.27 11.30
CA PHE A 65 4.69 -5.28 12.36
C PHE A 65 5.89 -4.32 12.37
N LEU A 66 7.12 -4.85 12.41
CA LEU A 66 8.34 -4.05 12.45
C LEU A 66 8.58 -3.24 11.18
N GLY A 67 8.16 -3.73 10.01
CA GLY A 67 8.23 -2.97 8.76
C GLY A 67 7.27 -1.78 8.72
N GLN A 68 6.11 -1.90 9.37
CA GLN A 68 5.08 -0.87 9.40
C GLN A 68 5.20 0.09 10.61
N LEU A 69 5.79 -0.36 11.70
CA LEU A 69 5.94 0.41 12.93
C LEU A 69 6.62 1.78 12.72
N PRO A 70 7.76 1.88 11.99
CA PRO A 70 8.38 3.18 11.73
C PRO A 70 7.47 4.12 10.95
N ILE A 71 6.65 3.60 10.04
CA ILE A 71 5.71 4.40 9.26
C ILE A 71 4.69 5.06 10.20
N ILE A 72 4.16 4.32 11.18
CA ILE A 72 3.22 4.88 12.17
C ILE A 72 3.92 5.92 13.06
N LEU A 73 5.11 5.62 13.54
CA LEU A 73 5.84 6.49 14.47
C LEU A 73 6.38 7.77 13.80
N PHE A 74 6.90 7.65 12.58
CA PHE A 74 7.69 8.71 11.97
C PHE A 74 7.01 9.41 10.78
N THR A 75 5.87 8.95 10.24
CA THR A 75 5.25 9.61 9.07
C THR A 75 4.86 11.06 9.34
N LEU A 76 4.40 11.38 10.56
CA LEU A 76 4.07 12.77 10.93
C LEU A 76 5.32 13.65 10.96
N VAL A 77 6.41 13.13 11.51
CA VAL A 77 7.72 13.81 11.53
C VAL A 77 8.24 13.92 10.09
N GLY A 78 8.14 12.84 9.30
CA GLY A 78 8.50 12.81 7.88
C GLY A 78 7.74 13.83 7.05
N GLY A 79 6.46 14.07 7.34
CA GLY A 79 5.66 15.13 6.73
C GLY A 79 6.23 16.52 6.97
N VAL A 80 6.56 16.84 8.22
CA VAL A 80 7.20 18.12 8.58
C VAL A 80 8.55 18.30 7.89
N PHE A 81 9.35 17.23 7.84
CA PHE A 81 10.61 17.26 7.11
C PHE A 81 10.39 17.46 5.60
N ALA A 82 9.38 16.84 5.01
CA ALA A 82 9.04 17.01 3.59
C ALA A 82 8.57 18.44 3.27
N ASP A 83 7.95 19.15 4.21
CA ASP A 83 7.51 20.54 4.04
C ASP A 83 8.67 21.56 4.19
N ARG A 84 9.67 21.24 5.02
CA ARG A 84 10.81 22.12 5.34
C ARG A 84 12.07 21.83 4.53
N SER A 85 12.16 20.63 3.91
CA SER A 85 13.34 20.18 3.19
C SER A 85 13.06 20.03 1.69
N ASP A 86 14.11 19.89 0.90
CA ASP A 86 13.99 19.53 -0.51
C ASP A 86 13.36 18.13 -0.64
N ARG A 87 12.06 18.09 -1.04
CA ARG A 87 11.26 16.87 -1.20
C ARG A 87 11.93 15.85 -2.10
N ARG A 88 12.61 16.31 -3.15
CA ARG A 88 13.34 15.47 -4.09
C ARG A 88 14.53 14.78 -3.41
N ARG A 89 15.33 15.53 -2.63
CA ARG A 89 16.47 14.98 -1.88
C ARG A 89 16.03 14.01 -0.81
N LEU A 90 14.96 14.34 -0.08
CA LEU A 90 14.39 13.49 0.95
C LEU A 90 13.87 12.17 0.37
N LEU A 91 13.15 12.23 -0.74
CA LEU A 91 12.69 11.05 -1.45
C LEU A 91 13.87 10.22 -1.99
N MET A 92 14.87 10.87 -2.58
CA MET A 92 16.08 10.18 -3.08
C MET A 92 16.80 9.44 -1.95
N LEU A 93 16.99 10.07 -0.79
CA LEU A 93 17.61 9.43 0.37
C LEU A 93 16.81 8.21 0.82
N SER A 94 15.48 8.34 0.90
CA SER A 94 14.58 7.23 1.21
C SER A 94 14.77 6.03 0.23
N GLN A 95 14.86 6.31 -1.08
CA GLN A 95 15.06 5.26 -2.09
C GLN A 95 16.43 4.62 -1.98
N VAL A 96 17.48 5.39 -1.67
CA VAL A 96 18.84 4.87 -1.44
C VAL A 96 18.88 3.96 -0.21
N VAL A 97 18.22 4.33 0.90
CA VAL A 97 18.12 3.48 2.10
C VAL A 97 17.42 2.16 1.78
N GLN A 98 16.28 2.21 1.09
CA GLN A 98 15.54 1.01 0.71
C GLN A 98 16.32 0.13 -0.28
N MET A 99 17.03 0.74 -1.23
CA MET A 99 17.94 0.05 -2.13
C MET A 99 19.08 -0.66 -1.36
N ALA A 100 19.70 0.02 -0.41
CA ALA A 100 20.77 -0.57 0.41
C ALA A 100 20.25 -1.78 1.21
N VAL A 101 19.05 -1.69 1.78
CA VAL A 101 18.38 -2.83 2.44
C VAL A 101 18.20 -4.01 1.48
N ALA A 102 17.71 -3.75 0.26
CA ALA A 102 17.49 -4.79 -0.74
C ALA A 102 18.82 -5.42 -1.18
N VAL A 103 19.88 -4.64 -1.34
CA VAL A 103 21.24 -5.14 -1.64
C VAL A 103 21.76 -6.03 -0.51
N VAL A 104 21.65 -5.59 0.74
CA VAL A 104 22.08 -6.37 1.92
C VAL A 104 21.33 -7.69 1.99
N LEU A 105 20.00 -7.68 1.81
CA LEU A 105 19.20 -8.92 1.75
C LEU A 105 19.68 -9.84 0.62
N THR A 106 19.95 -9.30 -0.57
CA THR A 106 20.47 -10.08 -1.72
C THR A 106 21.77 -10.76 -1.35
N VAL A 107 22.73 -10.02 -0.81
CA VAL A 107 24.07 -10.53 -0.45
C VAL A 107 23.97 -11.59 0.64
N LEU A 108 23.17 -11.34 1.68
CA LEU A 108 23.00 -12.31 2.78
C LEU A 108 22.38 -13.63 2.31
N VAL A 109 21.42 -13.57 1.37
CA VAL A 109 20.82 -14.79 0.79
C VAL A 109 21.80 -15.51 -0.13
N LEU A 110 22.57 -14.80 -0.98
CA LEU A 110 23.57 -15.41 -1.86
C LEU A 110 24.71 -16.08 -1.09
N LEU A 111 25.03 -15.57 0.09
CA LEU A 111 26.07 -16.12 0.96
C LEU A 111 25.56 -17.21 1.93
N ASP A 112 24.26 -17.57 1.86
CA ASP A 112 23.60 -18.48 2.80
C ASP A 112 23.76 -18.05 4.28
N ARG A 113 23.88 -16.74 4.52
CA ARG A 113 24.06 -16.16 5.86
C ARG A 113 22.78 -15.48 6.39
N ILE A 114 21.68 -15.58 5.64
CA ILE A 114 20.42 -14.96 6.05
C ILE A 114 19.85 -15.65 7.29
N ALA A 115 19.41 -14.84 8.24
CA ALA A 115 18.70 -15.29 9.46
C ALA A 115 17.51 -14.36 9.73
N VAL A 116 16.53 -14.82 10.49
CA VAL A 116 15.29 -14.05 10.75
C VAL A 116 15.55 -12.67 11.34
N TRP A 117 16.54 -12.53 12.23
CA TRP A 117 16.86 -11.25 12.85
C TRP A 117 17.35 -10.18 11.83
N HIS A 118 17.98 -10.60 10.72
CA HIS A 118 18.32 -9.67 9.64
C HIS A 118 17.06 -9.05 9.05
N PHE A 119 15.99 -9.85 8.84
CA PHE A 119 14.71 -9.31 8.38
C PHE A 119 14.14 -8.31 9.38
N LEU A 120 14.13 -8.63 10.69
CA LEU A 120 13.58 -7.74 11.72
C LEU A 120 14.25 -6.36 11.71
N VAL A 121 15.57 -6.32 11.60
CA VAL A 121 16.34 -5.07 11.54
C VAL A 121 16.15 -4.34 10.20
N LEU A 122 16.29 -5.06 9.10
CA LEU A 122 16.30 -4.46 7.76
C LEU A 122 14.92 -3.95 7.34
N VAL A 123 13.83 -4.63 7.72
CA VAL A 123 12.47 -4.10 7.46
C VAL A 123 12.17 -2.85 8.27
N PHE A 124 12.69 -2.75 9.51
CA PHE A 124 12.56 -1.55 10.32
C PHE A 124 13.30 -0.36 9.68
N ILE A 125 14.51 -0.58 9.17
CA ILE A 125 15.29 0.43 8.43
C ILE A 125 14.55 0.86 7.16
N ALA A 126 14.06 -0.10 6.36
CA ALA A 126 13.30 0.19 5.15
C ALA A 126 12.01 0.96 5.45
N GLY A 127 11.27 0.55 6.49
CA GLY A 127 10.07 1.24 6.97
C GLY A 127 10.35 2.66 7.44
N THR A 128 11.51 2.89 8.09
CA THR A 128 11.96 4.24 8.45
C THR A 128 12.20 5.08 7.19
N GLY A 129 12.90 4.55 6.19
CA GLY A 129 13.07 5.22 4.90
C GLY A 129 11.71 5.58 4.27
N GLN A 130 10.76 4.65 4.28
CA GLN A 130 9.42 4.86 3.72
C GLN A 130 8.61 5.91 4.50
N ALA A 131 8.78 6.02 5.82
CA ALA A 131 8.10 7.01 6.65
C ALA A 131 8.42 8.46 6.24
N PHE A 132 9.63 8.71 5.74
CA PHE A 132 10.05 10.01 5.21
C PHE A 132 9.79 10.12 3.70
N GLY A 133 10.02 9.05 2.94
CA GLY A 133 9.86 9.03 1.48
C GLY A 133 8.41 9.14 1.04
N GLY A 134 7.47 8.53 1.76
CA GLY A 134 6.06 8.54 1.41
C GLY A 134 5.45 9.96 1.34
N PRO A 135 5.54 10.76 2.42
CA PRO A 135 5.10 12.15 2.41
C PRO A 135 5.82 13.00 1.36
N ALA A 136 7.14 12.82 1.19
CA ALA A 136 7.92 13.55 0.20
C ALA A 136 7.44 13.25 -1.23
N TYR A 137 7.13 11.99 -1.55
CA TYR A 137 6.57 11.58 -2.84
C TYR A 137 5.20 12.23 -3.10
N GLN A 138 4.29 12.15 -2.14
CA GLN A 138 2.95 12.74 -2.26
C GLN A 138 3.00 14.25 -2.43
N ALA A 139 3.94 14.92 -1.75
CA ALA A 139 4.11 16.36 -1.85
C ALA A 139 4.83 16.80 -3.14
N LEU A 140 5.63 15.91 -3.78
CA LEU A 140 6.32 16.19 -5.03
C LEU A 140 5.38 16.08 -6.24
N LEU A 141 4.47 15.09 -6.23
CA LEU A 141 3.63 14.72 -7.37
C LEU A 141 2.83 15.90 -7.96
N PRO A 142 2.11 16.74 -7.18
CA PRO A 142 1.37 17.88 -7.73
C PRO A 142 2.25 18.94 -8.39
N GLY A 143 3.52 19.05 -7.99
CA GLY A 143 4.47 20.01 -8.54
C GLY A 143 5.05 19.63 -9.92
N LEU A 144 4.71 18.46 -10.45
CA LEU A 144 5.20 17.96 -11.74
C LEU A 144 4.23 18.20 -12.89
N VAL A 145 3.03 18.70 -12.60
CA VAL A 145 1.96 18.95 -13.56
C VAL A 145 1.33 20.32 -13.30
N GLU A 146 0.59 20.87 -14.26
CA GLU A 146 -0.22 22.06 -14.03
C GLU A 146 -1.39 21.77 -13.07
N LYS A 147 -1.91 22.80 -12.41
CA LYS A 147 -2.94 22.66 -11.35
C LYS A 147 -4.19 21.93 -11.83
N GLU A 148 -4.60 22.16 -13.06
CA GLU A 148 -5.75 21.56 -13.73
C GLU A 148 -5.58 20.04 -13.91
N ASP A 149 -4.35 19.57 -14.07
CA ASP A 149 -4.00 18.17 -14.30
C ASP A 149 -3.63 17.38 -13.03
N VAL A 150 -3.57 18.04 -11.87
CA VAL A 150 -3.27 17.37 -10.60
C VAL A 150 -4.22 16.20 -10.29
N PRO A 151 -5.55 16.32 -10.48
CA PRO A 151 -6.46 15.18 -10.27
C PRO A 151 -6.13 13.98 -11.19
N ASN A 152 -5.75 14.25 -12.45
CA ASN A 152 -5.36 13.23 -13.40
C ASN A 152 -4.03 12.54 -12.99
N ALA A 153 -3.04 13.31 -12.55
CA ALA A 153 -1.77 12.80 -12.05
C ALA A 153 -1.97 11.88 -10.81
N ILE A 154 -2.84 12.26 -9.88
CA ILE A 154 -3.19 11.46 -8.70
C ILE A 154 -3.89 10.16 -9.11
N ALA A 155 -4.83 10.22 -10.07
CA ALA A 155 -5.51 9.04 -10.58
C ALA A 155 -4.53 8.06 -11.25
N LEU A 156 -3.63 8.55 -12.10
CA LEU A 156 -2.60 7.74 -12.76
C LEU A 156 -1.61 7.15 -11.75
N ASN A 157 -1.28 7.88 -10.69
CA ASN A 157 -0.46 7.35 -9.59
C ASN A 157 -1.16 6.20 -8.84
N SER A 158 -2.46 6.32 -8.63
CA SER A 158 -3.25 5.24 -8.03
C SER A 158 -3.31 4.01 -8.92
N ILE A 159 -3.45 4.18 -10.23
CA ILE A 159 -3.39 3.10 -11.23
C ILE A 159 -2.02 2.42 -11.17
N GLN A 160 -0.92 3.19 -11.14
CA GLN A 160 0.45 2.68 -11.05
C GLN A 160 0.62 1.78 -9.83
N PHE A 161 0.21 2.24 -8.66
CA PHE A 161 0.35 1.49 -7.41
C PHE A 161 -0.44 0.17 -7.43
N ASN A 162 -1.70 0.21 -7.90
CA ASN A 162 -2.53 -1.00 -7.97
C ASN A 162 -2.04 -1.99 -9.05
N LEU A 163 -1.53 -1.50 -10.17
CA LEU A 163 -0.96 -2.34 -11.22
C LEU A 163 0.32 -3.03 -10.72
N ALA A 164 1.20 -2.31 -10.04
CA ALA A 164 2.40 -2.87 -9.43
C ALA A 164 2.08 -3.94 -8.37
N ARG A 165 0.99 -3.76 -7.61
CA ARG A 165 0.50 -4.72 -6.61
C ARG A 165 0.07 -6.06 -7.22
N VAL A 166 -0.31 -6.10 -8.49
CA VAL A 166 -0.64 -7.34 -9.20
C VAL A 166 0.57 -7.91 -9.92
N ILE A 167 1.30 -7.06 -10.65
CA ILE A 167 2.43 -7.48 -11.47
C ILE A 167 3.60 -7.96 -10.60
N GLY A 168 3.88 -7.27 -9.49
CA GLY A 168 4.98 -7.61 -8.60
C GLY A 168 4.93 -9.06 -8.11
N PRO A 169 3.83 -9.52 -7.49
CA PRO A 169 3.68 -10.92 -7.09
C PRO A 169 3.76 -11.92 -8.24
N VAL A 170 3.20 -11.61 -9.41
CA VAL A 170 3.32 -12.49 -10.60
C VAL A 170 4.77 -12.67 -10.99
N LEU A 171 5.54 -11.58 -11.07
CA LEU A 171 6.97 -11.63 -11.36
C LEU A 171 7.76 -12.35 -10.24
N ALA A 172 7.36 -12.14 -8.98
CA ALA A 172 7.96 -12.84 -7.85
C ALA A 172 7.80 -14.36 -7.97
N GLY A 173 6.62 -14.84 -8.37
CA GLY A 173 6.37 -16.28 -8.55
C GLY A 173 7.31 -16.90 -9.56
N GLY A 174 7.49 -16.26 -10.72
CA GLY A 174 8.44 -16.71 -11.74
C GLY A 174 9.89 -16.63 -11.27
N ALA A 175 10.28 -15.50 -10.68
CA ALA A 175 11.67 -15.30 -10.19
C ALA A 175 12.02 -16.26 -9.05
N LEU A 176 11.13 -16.48 -8.09
CA LEU A 176 11.34 -17.42 -6.99
C LEU A 176 11.50 -18.86 -7.48
N ALA A 177 10.69 -19.28 -8.47
CA ALA A 177 10.74 -20.64 -9.00
C ALA A 177 12.01 -20.95 -9.77
N VAL A 178 12.58 -19.97 -10.50
CA VAL A 178 13.71 -20.18 -11.42
C VAL A 178 15.03 -19.69 -10.84
N LEU A 179 15.02 -18.56 -10.15
CA LEU A 179 16.22 -17.83 -9.73
C LEU A 179 16.38 -17.74 -8.20
N GLY A 180 15.33 -18.12 -7.45
CA GLY A 180 15.31 -18.06 -5.99
C GLY A 180 15.07 -16.65 -5.41
N ALA A 181 15.07 -16.57 -4.07
CA ALA A 181 14.74 -15.34 -3.34
C ALA A 181 15.77 -14.22 -3.54
N ALA A 182 17.04 -14.56 -3.68
CA ALA A 182 18.11 -13.59 -3.93
C ALA A 182 17.84 -12.73 -5.17
N ALA A 183 17.32 -13.36 -6.25
CA ALA A 183 16.99 -12.65 -7.47
C ALA A 183 15.85 -11.64 -7.25
N CYS A 184 14.85 -11.97 -6.46
CA CYS A 184 13.75 -11.04 -6.13
C CYS A 184 14.26 -9.80 -5.39
N PHE A 185 15.16 -9.98 -4.42
CA PHE A 185 15.78 -8.87 -3.70
C PHE A 185 16.70 -8.05 -4.60
N GLY A 186 17.52 -8.71 -5.43
CA GLY A 186 18.44 -8.07 -6.38
C GLY A 186 17.71 -7.27 -7.46
N LEU A 187 16.65 -7.82 -8.04
CA LEU A 187 15.81 -7.12 -9.01
C LEU A 187 15.12 -5.90 -8.39
N ASN A 188 14.68 -6.01 -7.13
CA ASN A 188 14.16 -4.85 -6.41
C ASN A 188 15.25 -3.80 -6.15
N ALA A 189 16.47 -4.21 -5.76
CA ALA A 189 17.59 -3.27 -5.59
C ALA A 189 17.86 -2.50 -6.89
N VAL A 190 17.88 -3.18 -8.04
CA VAL A 190 18.03 -2.55 -9.36
C VAL A 190 16.84 -1.65 -9.69
N SER A 191 15.63 -2.05 -9.33
CA SER A 191 14.41 -1.26 -9.61
C SER A 191 14.44 0.14 -8.95
N PHE A 192 15.08 0.27 -7.77
CA PHE A 192 15.27 1.57 -7.12
C PHE A 192 16.14 2.52 -7.95
N LEU A 193 17.06 2.02 -8.76
CA LEU A 193 17.87 2.86 -9.65
C LEU A 193 16.99 3.62 -10.66
N ALA A 194 15.87 3.03 -11.11
CA ALA A 194 14.96 3.69 -12.04
C ALA A 194 14.34 4.96 -11.43
N VAL A 195 13.89 4.91 -10.17
CA VAL A 195 13.31 6.09 -9.51
C VAL A 195 14.39 7.08 -9.08
N ILE A 196 15.56 6.61 -8.63
CA ILE A 196 16.71 7.47 -8.30
C ILE A 196 17.17 8.24 -9.56
N PHE A 197 17.27 7.55 -10.69
CA PHE A 197 17.57 8.18 -11.96
C PHE A 197 16.50 9.20 -12.36
N ALA A 198 15.22 8.86 -12.29
CA ALA A 198 14.14 9.81 -12.55
C ALA A 198 14.27 11.06 -11.69
N LEU A 199 14.46 10.90 -10.37
CA LEU A 199 14.67 12.00 -9.43
C LEU A 199 15.93 12.83 -9.76
N SER A 200 17.00 12.23 -10.27
CA SER A 200 18.24 12.94 -10.64
C SER A 200 18.04 13.88 -11.84
N VAL A 201 17.12 13.54 -12.75
CA VAL A 201 16.89 14.27 -14.02
C VAL A 201 15.73 15.28 -13.92
N ILE A 202 14.79 15.09 -13.00
CA ILE A 202 13.65 16.02 -12.77
C ILE A 202 14.15 17.39 -12.37
N ARG A 203 13.60 18.43 -13.01
CA ARG A 203 14.02 19.84 -12.85
C ARG A 203 13.07 20.67 -11.98
N CYS A 204 12.17 20.03 -11.22
CA CYS A 204 11.24 20.74 -10.36
C CYS A 204 11.98 21.57 -9.29
N ARG A 205 11.67 22.88 -9.24
CA ARG A 205 12.18 23.76 -8.18
C ARG A 205 11.32 23.57 -6.94
N PHE A 206 11.97 23.23 -5.84
CA PHE A 206 11.32 23.17 -4.55
C PHE A 206 11.14 24.59 -4.00
N VAL A 207 9.92 24.95 -3.65
CA VAL A 207 9.61 26.13 -2.85
C VAL A 207 9.18 25.63 -1.47
N PRO A 208 9.95 25.89 -0.41
CA PRO A 208 9.54 25.52 0.94
C PRO A 208 8.18 26.12 1.25
N SER A 209 7.24 25.32 1.68
CA SER A 209 5.98 25.83 2.23
C SER A 209 6.28 26.28 3.65
N VAL A 210 6.14 27.56 3.91
CA VAL A 210 6.17 28.11 5.28
C VAL A 210 4.84 27.76 5.94
N SER A 211 4.68 26.51 6.33
CA SER A 211 3.58 26.11 7.20
C SER A 211 3.84 26.69 8.59
N GLY A 212 2.90 27.47 9.10
CA GLY A 212 3.00 28.16 10.37
C GLY A 212 3.35 27.20 11.53
N GLU A 213 3.90 27.77 12.61
CA GLU A 213 4.44 27.14 13.83
C GLU A 213 3.42 26.33 14.68
N ARG A 214 2.41 25.73 14.07
CA ARG A 214 1.45 24.92 14.84
C ARG A 214 2.09 23.61 15.25
N SER A 215 2.06 23.32 16.54
CA SER A 215 2.54 22.06 17.09
C SER A 215 1.69 20.90 16.54
N ILE A 216 2.36 19.90 15.95
CA ILE A 216 1.73 18.67 15.44
C ILE A 216 0.88 18.00 16.51
N TRP A 217 1.34 18.00 17.75
CA TRP A 217 0.62 17.45 18.90
C TRP A 217 -0.72 18.15 19.15
N THR A 218 -0.75 19.48 18.96
CA THR A 218 -2.00 20.26 19.09
C THR A 218 -2.98 19.88 17.98
N GLU A 219 -2.52 19.69 16.76
CA GLU A 219 -3.38 19.30 15.63
C GLU A 219 -3.92 17.87 15.79
N ILE A 220 -3.10 16.92 16.24
CA ILE A 220 -3.53 15.56 16.56
C ILE A 220 -4.57 15.58 17.68
N ARG A 221 -4.30 16.29 18.78
CA ARG A 221 -5.22 16.40 19.89
C ARG A 221 -6.57 16.97 19.47
N GLN A 222 -6.56 18.08 18.73
CA GLN A 222 -7.77 18.69 18.19
C GLN A 222 -8.52 17.73 17.25
N GLY A 223 -7.82 16.98 16.42
CA GLY A 223 -8.43 15.96 15.56
C GLY A 223 -9.09 14.84 16.36
N VAL A 224 -8.45 14.34 17.41
CA VAL A 224 -9.00 13.30 18.29
C VAL A 224 -10.20 13.82 19.07
N GLU A 225 -10.11 15.02 19.64
CA GLU A 225 -11.21 15.66 20.36
C GLU A 225 -12.42 15.87 19.44
N TYR A 226 -12.20 16.34 18.20
CA TYR A 226 -13.24 16.48 17.18
C TYR A 226 -13.85 15.15 16.77
N ALA A 227 -13.03 14.11 16.55
CA ALA A 227 -13.54 12.78 16.24
C ALA A 227 -14.42 12.23 17.37
N LYS A 228 -14.02 12.41 18.63
CA LYS A 228 -14.79 11.99 19.81
C LYS A 228 -16.08 12.81 20.02
N SER A 229 -16.09 14.09 19.65
CA SER A 229 -17.27 14.95 19.78
C SER A 229 -18.42 14.54 18.84
N LYS A 230 -18.12 13.81 17.76
CA LYS A 230 -19.11 13.33 16.78
C LYS A 230 -19.11 11.80 16.75
N ALA A 231 -20.13 11.19 17.37
CA ALA A 231 -20.22 9.73 17.49
C ALA A 231 -20.03 8.99 16.16
N ALA A 232 -20.59 9.51 15.06
CA ALA A 232 -20.44 8.91 13.74
C ALA A 232 -18.97 8.88 13.25
N LEU A 233 -18.21 9.95 13.46
CA LEU A 233 -16.79 10.01 13.07
C LEU A 233 -15.93 9.07 13.91
N TRP A 234 -16.21 9.00 15.22
CA TRP A 234 -15.53 8.08 16.11
C TRP A 234 -15.77 6.62 15.73
N GLN A 235 -17.05 6.28 15.47
CA GLN A 235 -17.44 4.93 15.03
C GLN A 235 -16.80 4.56 13.69
N LEU A 236 -16.79 5.47 12.70
CA LEU A 236 -16.14 5.21 11.41
C LEU A 236 -14.63 5.04 11.54
N THR A 237 -13.99 5.78 12.44
CA THR A 237 -12.56 5.67 12.71
C THR A 237 -12.21 4.33 13.37
N LEU A 238 -12.97 3.94 14.40
CA LEU A 238 -12.83 2.64 15.06
C LEU A 238 -13.09 1.49 14.09
N LEU A 239 -14.09 1.64 13.24
CA LEU A 239 -14.45 0.67 12.23
C LEU A 239 -13.31 0.47 11.21
N GLY A 240 -12.69 1.57 10.75
CA GLY A 240 -11.50 1.52 9.90
C GLY A 240 -10.34 0.77 10.54
N PHE A 241 -10.12 0.95 11.85
CA PHE A 241 -9.15 0.18 12.63
C PHE A 241 -9.48 -1.32 12.65
N VAL A 242 -10.72 -1.67 13.03
CA VAL A 242 -11.15 -3.07 13.15
C VAL A 242 -11.05 -3.80 11.82
N ILE A 243 -11.45 -3.17 10.73
CA ILE A 243 -11.36 -3.78 9.39
C ILE A 243 -9.93 -4.12 9.01
N THR A 244 -8.99 -3.21 9.29
CA THR A 244 -7.58 -3.48 8.97
C THR A 244 -6.94 -4.44 9.95
N PHE A 245 -7.30 -4.36 11.23
CA PHE A 245 -6.85 -5.29 12.25
C PHE A 245 -7.27 -6.74 11.94
N CYS A 246 -8.51 -6.95 11.49
CA CYS A 246 -9.01 -8.28 11.15
C CYS A 246 -8.69 -8.72 9.71
N GLY A 247 -8.60 -7.77 8.77
CA GLY A 247 -8.49 -8.09 7.35
C GLY A 247 -7.06 -8.15 6.80
N ALA A 248 -6.13 -7.34 7.34
CA ALA A 248 -4.74 -7.35 6.90
C ALA A 248 -4.02 -8.69 7.15
N PRO A 249 -4.25 -9.39 8.27
CA PRO A 249 -3.60 -10.67 8.55
C PRO A 249 -3.80 -11.74 7.47
N LEU A 250 -4.89 -11.67 6.71
CA LEU A 250 -5.09 -12.57 5.58
C LEU A 250 -3.90 -12.54 4.60
N GLN A 251 -3.40 -11.34 4.28
CA GLN A 251 -2.26 -11.19 3.37
C GLN A 251 -0.97 -11.72 3.99
N THR A 252 -0.74 -11.42 5.26
CA THR A 252 0.46 -11.82 6.01
C THR A 252 0.55 -13.32 6.23
N LEU A 253 -0.59 -14.00 6.40
CA LEU A 253 -0.66 -15.45 6.59
C LEU A 253 -0.83 -16.26 5.30
N LEU A 254 -0.99 -15.62 4.14
CA LEU A 254 -1.12 -16.33 2.85
C LEU A 254 0.01 -17.33 2.56
N PRO A 255 1.30 -17.11 2.93
CA PRO A 255 2.34 -18.12 2.74
C PRO A 255 2.05 -19.41 3.52
N VAL A 256 1.53 -19.29 4.76
CA VAL A 256 1.13 -20.44 5.59
C VAL A 256 -0.02 -21.21 4.93
N PHE A 257 -1.06 -20.52 4.46
CA PHE A 257 -2.14 -21.17 3.71
C PHE A 257 -1.64 -21.85 2.43
N ALA A 258 -0.74 -21.21 1.68
CA ALA A 258 -0.18 -21.80 0.47
C ALA A 258 0.58 -23.09 0.78
N GLN A 259 1.44 -23.08 1.80
CA GLN A 259 2.28 -24.22 2.17
C GLN A 259 1.51 -25.31 2.90
N ASP A 260 0.86 -24.97 4.02
CA ASP A 260 0.36 -25.96 4.98
C ASP A 260 -1.07 -26.42 4.66
N VAL A 261 -1.87 -25.58 3.99
CA VAL A 261 -3.27 -25.91 3.66
C VAL A 261 -3.40 -26.47 2.23
N PHE A 262 -2.71 -25.84 1.28
CA PHE A 262 -2.84 -26.20 -0.13
C PHE A 262 -1.66 -27.02 -0.67
N GLY A 263 -0.59 -27.22 0.12
CA GLY A 263 0.61 -27.94 -0.32
C GLY A 263 1.34 -27.29 -1.50
N MET A 264 1.19 -25.96 -1.66
CA MET A 264 1.77 -25.22 -2.77
C MET A 264 3.11 -24.59 -2.37
N GLY A 265 4.01 -24.49 -3.34
CA GLY A 265 5.28 -23.76 -3.17
C GLY A 265 5.13 -22.24 -3.37
N ALA A 266 6.27 -21.57 -3.49
CA ALA A 266 6.37 -20.12 -3.65
C ALA A 266 5.53 -19.56 -4.83
N THR A 267 5.47 -20.28 -5.93
CA THR A 267 4.66 -19.90 -7.11
C THR A 267 3.17 -19.90 -6.79
N GLY A 268 2.68 -20.90 -6.04
CA GLY A 268 1.30 -20.96 -5.58
C GLY A 268 0.98 -19.80 -4.65
N TYR A 269 1.85 -19.51 -3.67
CA TYR A 269 1.71 -18.34 -2.80
C TYR A 269 1.63 -17.03 -3.61
N SER A 270 2.57 -16.84 -4.54
CA SER A 270 2.59 -15.65 -5.39
C SER A 270 1.30 -15.48 -6.20
N SER A 271 0.72 -16.59 -6.69
CA SER A 271 -0.55 -16.59 -7.41
C SER A 271 -1.70 -16.15 -6.53
N LEU A 272 -1.76 -16.59 -5.27
CA LEU A 272 -2.77 -16.17 -4.30
C LEU A 272 -2.68 -14.65 -4.02
N VAL A 273 -1.47 -14.12 -3.85
CA VAL A 273 -1.26 -12.67 -3.67
C VAL A 273 -1.72 -11.88 -4.90
N ALA A 274 -1.38 -12.35 -6.10
CA ALA A 274 -1.80 -11.72 -7.35
C ALA A 274 -3.33 -11.72 -7.52
N VAL A 275 -4.00 -12.82 -7.17
CA VAL A 275 -5.47 -12.94 -7.20
C VAL A 275 -6.13 -11.92 -6.26
N SER A 276 -5.62 -11.79 -5.04
CA SER A 276 -6.11 -10.78 -4.08
C SER A 276 -5.90 -9.36 -4.60
N GLY A 277 -4.75 -9.10 -5.24
CA GLY A 277 -4.46 -7.83 -5.90
C GLY A 277 -5.42 -7.52 -7.04
N ALA A 278 -5.69 -8.49 -7.90
CA ALA A 278 -6.66 -8.37 -9.00
C ALA A 278 -8.08 -8.10 -8.48
N GLY A 279 -8.49 -8.79 -7.41
CA GLY A 279 -9.73 -8.51 -6.69
C GLY A 279 -9.81 -7.07 -6.21
N SER A 280 -8.71 -6.54 -5.65
CA SER A 280 -8.64 -5.15 -5.18
C SER A 280 -8.88 -4.13 -6.31
N ILE A 281 -8.36 -4.39 -7.53
CA ILE A 281 -8.63 -3.54 -8.70
C ILE A 281 -10.12 -3.61 -9.07
N ALA A 282 -10.68 -4.82 -9.14
CA ALA A 282 -12.10 -5.01 -9.44
C ALA A 282 -13.01 -4.30 -8.43
N GLY A 283 -12.67 -4.38 -7.14
CA GLY A 283 -13.40 -3.67 -6.05
C GLY A 283 -13.32 -2.16 -6.15
N ALA A 284 -12.16 -1.61 -6.51
CA ALA A 284 -11.99 -0.18 -6.72
C ALA A 284 -12.85 0.33 -7.89
N LEU A 285 -12.85 -0.38 -9.01
CA LEU A 285 -13.69 -0.06 -10.18
C LEU A 285 -15.17 -0.18 -9.87
N PHE A 286 -15.58 -1.25 -9.17
CA PHE A 286 -16.96 -1.44 -8.73
C PHE A 286 -17.43 -0.28 -7.87
N TYR A 287 -16.65 0.10 -6.83
CA TYR A 287 -17.02 1.20 -5.96
C TYR A 287 -17.03 2.55 -6.69
N ALA A 288 -16.10 2.80 -7.59
CA ALA A 288 -16.08 4.03 -8.40
C ALA A 288 -17.40 4.21 -9.18
N GLY A 289 -17.92 3.14 -9.80
CA GLY A 289 -19.21 3.18 -10.49
C GLY A 289 -20.43 3.27 -9.57
N TRP A 290 -20.26 2.88 -8.28
CA TRP A 290 -21.36 2.86 -7.30
C TRP A 290 -21.39 4.06 -6.35
N SER A 291 -20.28 4.80 -6.23
CA SER A 291 -20.04 5.87 -5.25
C SER A 291 -21.06 7.01 -5.24
N HIS A 292 -21.74 7.25 -6.36
CA HIS A 292 -22.78 8.31 -6.50
C HIS A 292 -24.16 7.93 -5.94
N ARG A 293 -24.38 6.68 -5.51
CA ARG A 293 -25.68 6.22 -5.02
C ARG A 293 -25.90 6.65 -3.57
N SER A 294 -27.16 6.90 -3.22
CA SER A 294 -27.59 7.13 -1.84
C SER A 294 -27.48 5.84 -1.00
N GLY A 295 -27.34 5.98 0.32
CA GLY A 295 -27.32 4.83 1.24
C GLY A 295 -25.95 4.22 1.46
N GLN A 296 -24.87 4.96 1.29
CA GLN A 296 -23.48 4.49 1.46
C GLN A 296 -23.23 3.84 2.84
N GLY A 297 -23.87 4.33 3.91
CA GLY A 297 -23.73 3.71 5.25
C GLY A 297 -24.32 2.29 5.31
N ARG A 298 -25.50 2.07 4.69
CA ARG A 298 -26.08 0.71 4.61
C ARG A 298 -25.23 -0.21 3.72
N PHE A 299 -24.69 0.31 2.65
CA PHE A 299 -23.78 -0.43 1.78
C PHE A 299 -22.53 -0.85 2.55
N MET A 300 -21.92 0.05 3.31
CA MET A 300 -20.76 -0.22 4.17
C MET A 300 -21.04 -1.37 5.14
N LEU A 301 -22.17 -1.33 5.88
CA LEU A 301 -22.53 -2.38 6.84
C LEU A 301 -22.73 -3.75 6.17
N LYS A 302 -23.39 -3.78 5.00
CA LYS A 302 -23.56 -5.02 4.22
C LYS A 302 -22.21 -5.56 3.75
N MET A 303 -21.35 -4.68 3.23
CA MET A 303 -20.01 -5.08 2.78
C MET A 303 -19.13 -5.60 3.91
N GLN A 304 -19.27 -5.06 5.13
CA GLN A 304 -18.57 -5.60 6.31
C GLN A 304 -19.02 -7.00 6.66
N LEU A 305 -20.33 -7.24 6.67
CA LEU A 305 -20.86 -8.58 6.92
C LEU A 305 -20.39 -9.57 5.84
N ILE A 306 -20.46 -9.18 4.57
CA ILE A 306 -19.95 -9.98 3.46
C ILE A 306 -18.45 -10.25 3.67
N MET A 307 -17.67 -9.24 4.03
CA MET A 307 -16.22 -9.40 4.25
C MET A 307 -15.93 -10.38 5.40
N ALA A 308 -16.68 -10.31 6.51
CA ALA A 308 -16.54 -11.25 7.61
C ALA A 308 -16.83 -12.69 7.17
N VAL A 309 -17.88 -12.90 6.36
CA VAL A 309 -18.23 -14.21 5.80
C VAL A 309 -17.15 -14.70 4.83
N LEU A 310 -16.61 -13.82 3.96
CA LEU A 310 -15.55 -14.18 3.03
C LEU A 310 -14.26 -14.58 3.75
N LEU A 311 -13.86 -13.84 4.80
CA LEU A 311 -12.69 -14.16 5.62
C LEU A 311 -12.87 -15.50 6.36
N ALA A 312 -14.02 -15.70 7.00
CA ALA A 312 -14.34 -16.97 7.67
C ALA A 312 -14.39 -18.14 6.68
N GLY A 313 -15.02 -17.93 5.52
CA GLY A 313 -15.08 -18.92 4.45
C GLY A 313 -13.69 -19.29 3.92
N PHE A 314 -12.79 -18.30 3.72
CA PHE A 314 -11.42 -18.55 3.32
C PHE A 314 -10.64 -19.33 4.38
N ALA A 315 -10.74 -18.92 5.64
CA ALA A 315 -10.05 -19.58 6.75
C ALA A 315 -10.45 -21.06 6.92
N TRP A 316 -11.71 -21.38 6.59
CA TRP A 316 -12.23 -22.75 6.68
C TRP A 316 -12.04 -23.57 5.43
N SER A 317 -11.86 -22.92 4.28
CA SER A 317 -11.79 -23.58 2.97
C SER A 317 -10.50 -24.40 2.81
N ARG A 318 -10.68 -25.64 2.34
CA ARG A 318 -9.60 -26.55 1.90
C ARG A 318 -9.62 -26.76 0.38
N ILE A 319 -10.57 -26.14 -0.30
CA ILE A 319 -10.81 -26.31 -1.75
C ILE A 319 -10.19 -25.12 -2.47
N LEU A 320 -9.08 -25.34 -3.19
CA LEU A 320 -8.31 -24.27 -3.84
C LEU A 320 -9.14 -23.36 -4.76
N PRO A 321 -10.00 -23.86 -5.69
CA PRO A 321 -10.82 -22.98 -6.52
C PRO A 321 -11.77 -22.07 -5.72
N LEU A 322 -12.38 -22.61 -4.65
CA LEU A 322 -13.22 -21.81 -3.75
C LEU A 322 -12.38 -20.73 -3.03
N SER A 323 -11.23 -21.11 -2.51
CA SER A 323 -10.32 -20.18 -1.81
C SER A 323 -9.82 -19.06 -2.73
N ILE A 324 -9.54 -19.35 -4.00
CA ILE A 324 -9.19 -18.35 -5.01
C ILE A 324 -10.34 -17.36 -5.21
N ALA A 325 -11.58 -17.85 -5.35
CA ALA A 325 -12.76 -16.99 -5.50
C ALA A 325 -12.99 -16.11 -4.25
N LEU A 326 -12.90 -16.71 -3.05
CA LEU A 326 -13.03 -16.00 -1.77
C LEU A 326 -11.94 -14.93 -1.59
N LEU A 327 -10.71 -15.22 -1.99
CA LEU A 327 -9.58 -14.31 -1.91
C LEU A 327 -9.73 -13.14 -2.90
N PHE A 328 -10.20 -13.41 -4.11
CA PHE A 328 -10.50 -12.36 -5.09
C PHE A 328 -11.61 -11.42 -4.56
N LEU A 329 -12.71 -11.99 -4.07
CA LEU A 329 -13.81 -11.21 -3.50
C LEU A 329 -13.39 -10.49 -2.21
N GLY A 330 -12.54 -11.10 -1.39
CA GLY A 330 -11.94 -10.49 -0.21
C GLY A 330 -11.08 -9.26 -0.55
N GLY A 331 -10.24 -9.37 -1.56
CA GLY A 331 -9.46 -8.22 -2.07
C GLY A 331 -10.36 -7.10 -2.58
N ALA A 332 -11.43 -7.44 -3.32
CA ALA A 332 -12.42 -6.48 -3.81
C ALA A 332 -13.18 -5.80 -2.65
N GLY A 333 -13.61 -6.58 -1.67
CA GLY A 333 -14.33 -6.09 -0.49
C GLY A 333 -13.48 -5.13 0.35
N MET A 334 -12.21 -5.46 0.58
CA MET A 334 -11.29 -4.66 1.40
C MET A 334 -11.09 -3.25 0.82
N ILE A 335 -10.84 -3.13 -0.48
CA ILE A 335 -10.67 -1.83 -1.14
C ILE A 335 -11.99 -1.06 -1.20
N SER A 336 -13.11 -1.74 -1.48
CA SER A 336 -14.42 -1.09 -1.47
C SER A 336 -14.79 -0.55 -0.08
N LEU A 337 -14.52 -1.31 0.98
CA LEU A 337 -14.72 -0.87 2.37
C LEU A 337 -13.85 0.34 2.72
N PHE A 338 -12.57 0.29 2.36
CA PHE A 338 -11.67 1.44 2.56
C PHE A 338 -12.20 2.69 1.87
N ALA A 339 -12.62 2.58 0.62
CA ALA A 339 -13.10 3.70 -0.18
C ALA A 339 -14.41 4.28 0.37
N VAL A 340 -15.38 3.43 0.73
CA VAL A 340 -16.66 3.91 1.28
C VAL A 340 -16.50 4.55 2.66
N ILE A 341 -15.69 3.99 3.55
CA ILE A 341 -15.46 4.58 4.89
C ILE A 341 -14.74 5.92 4.75
N THR A 342 -13.70 5.98 3.90
CA THR A 342 -12.97 7.23 3.60
C THR A 342 -13.94 8.31 3.10
N SER A 343 -14.84 7.97 2.17
CA SER A 343 -15.86 8.87 1.64
C SER A 343 -16.82 9.34 2.75
N LEU A 344 -17.31 8.43 3.59
CA LEU A 344 -18.21 8.76 4.70
C LEU A 344 -17.55 9.69 5.74
N VAL A 345 -16.28 9.43 6.08
CA VAL A 345 -15.50 10.30 6.97
C VAL A 345 -15.36 11.70 6.37
N GLN A 346 -15.02 11.81 5.08
CA GLN A 346 -14.91 13.11 4.41
C GLN A 346 -16.23 13.87 4.36
N MET A 347 -17.34 13.19 4.05
CA MET A 347 -18.67 13.82 3.98
C MET A 347 -19.20 14.24 5.35
N ALA A 348 -18.90 13.48 6.41
CA ALA A 348 -19.34 13.80 7.78
C ALA A 348 -18.48 14.88 8.46
N THR A 349 -17.36 15.27 7.85
CA THR A 349 -16.40 16.20 8.44
C THR A 349 -16.56 17.60 7.85
N GLU A 350 -16.60 18.61 8.72
CA GLU A 350 -16.60 20.03 8.34
C GLU A 350 -15.33 20.43 7.60
N GLU A 351 -15.44 21.37 6.65
CA GLU A 351 -14.29 21.77 5.78
C GLU A 351 -13.05 22.15 6.56
N GLY A 352 -13.18 22.94 7.62
CA GLY A 352 -12.06 23.41 8.46
C GLY A 352 -11.36 22.31 9.26
N MET A 353 -12.01 21.14 9.46
CA MET A 353 -11.49 19.99 10.22
C MET A 353 -11.13 18.80 9.34
N ARG A 354 -11.41 18.85 8.03
CA ARG A 354 -11.27 17.71 7.11
C ARG A 354 -9.85 17.12 7.09
N GLY A 355 -8.83 17.98 7.01
CA GLY A 355 -7.44 17.51 7.01
C GLY A 355 -7.05 16.78 8.30
N ARG A 356 -7.41 17.35 9.46
CA ARG A 356 -7.11 16.77 10.79
C ARG A 356 -7.85 15.44 10.98
N MET A 357 -9.15 15.41 10.64
CA MET A 357 -9.94 14.19 10.76
C MET A 357 -9.42 13.07 9.86
N MET A 358 -9.03 13.40 8.61
CA MET A 358 -8.45 12.42 7.69
C MET A 358 -7.11 11.89 8.20
N SER A 359 -6.28 12.72 8.85
CA SER A 359 -5.04 12.27 9.47
C SER A 359 -5.29 11.27 10.59
N ILE A 360 -6.27 11.53 11.48
CA ILE A 360 -6.66 10.61 12.57
C ILE A 360 -7.21 9.31 12.00
N PHE A 361 -8.10 9.39 11.00
CA PHE A 361 -8.64 8.21 10.34
C PHE A 361 -7.53 7.35 9.69
N MET A 362 -6.61 7.98 8.96
CA MET A 362 -5.49 7.28 8.32
C MET A 362 -4.54 6.65 9.34
N LEU A 363 -4.28 7.33 10.46
CA LEU A 363 -3.47 6.77 11.55
C LEU A 363 -4.12 5.54 12.16
N SER A 364 -5.43 5.60 12.40
CA SER A 364 -6.23 4.48 12.91
C SER A 364 -6.25 3.30 11.91
N PHE A 365 -6.54 3.58 10.65
CA PHE A 365 -6.57 2.59 9.58
C PHE A 365 -5.23 1.89 9.38
N ARG A 366 -4.13 2.66 9.31
CA ARG A 366 -2.78 2.10 9.16
C ARG A 366 -2.27 1.42 10.42
N GLY A 367 -2.68 1.89 11.60
CA GLY A 367 -2.30 1.29 12.89
C GLY A 367 -2.93 -0.08 13.12
N GLY A 368 -4.13 -0.33 12.58
CA GLY A 368 -4.79 -1.64 12.67
C GLY A 368 -4.02 -2.76 11.97
N MET A 369 -3.40 -2.47 10.82
CA MET A 369 -2.71 -3.49 10.02
C MET A 369 -1.58 -4.22 10.80
N PRO A 370 -0.52 -3.53 11.28
CA PRO A 370 0.60 -4.22 11.92
C PRO A 370 0.21 -4.87 13.25
N LEU A 371 -0.71 -4.27 14.00
CA LEU A 371 -1.22 -4.87 15.23
C LEU A 371 -2.02 -6.14 14.94
N GLY A 372 -2.84 -6.12 13.90
CA GLY A 372 -3.56 -7.30 13.43
C GLY A 372 -2.63 -8.40 12.95
N ASP A 373 -1.62 -8.06 12.16
CA ASP A 373 -0.62 -9.00 11.65
C ASP A 373 0.16 -9.68 12.77
N LEU A 374 0.60 -8.90 13.78
CA LEU A 374 1.31 -9.43 14.94
C LEU A 374 0.40 -10.35 15.79
N PHE A 375 -0.83 -9.90 16.04
CA PHE A 375 -1.81 -10.68 16.81
C PHE A 375 -2.16 -11.99 16.10
N ALA A 376 -2.48 -11.94 14.82
CA ALA A 376 -2.84 -13.14 14.07
C ALA A 376 -1.64 -14.09 13.89
N GLY A 377 -0.43 -13.57 13.70
CA GLY A 377 0.79 -14.36 13.68
C GLY A 377 1.03 -15.08 15.01
N PHE A 378 0.79 -14.39 16.14
CA PHE A 378 0.87 -14.99 17.47
C PHE A 378 -0.16 -16.10 17.67
N VAL A 379 -1.43 -15.83 17.34
CA VAL A 379 -2.52 -16.84 17.48
C VAL A 379 -2.30 -18.04 16.56
N ALA A 380 -1.83 -17.84 15.34
CA ALA A 380 -1.60 -18.92 14.38
C ALA A 380 -0.37 -19.78 14.71
N SER A 381 0.49 -19.35 15.64
CA SER A 381 1.67 -20.11 16.08
C SER A 381 1.41 -20.98 17.32
N HIS A 382 0.23 -20.86 17.95
CA HIS A 382 -0.22 -21.62 19.13
C HIS A 382 -1.46 -22.44 18.81
#